data_a89d99679e406392beb01a83b9b41548
#
_entry.id   a89d99679e406392beb01a83b9b41548
#
_cell.length_a   1.000
_cell.length_b   1.000
_cell.length_c   1.000
_cell.angle_alpha   90.00
_cell.angle_beta   90.00
_cell.angle_gamma   90.00
#
_symmetry.space_group_name_H-M   'P 1'
#
loop_
_entity.id
_entity.type
_entity.pdbx_description
1 polymer ?
#
loop_
_entity_poly.entity_id
_entity_poly.type
_entity_poly.pdbx_seq_one_letter_code
_entity_poly.pdbx_strand_id
1 'polypeptide(L)'
;MTAAPQEKGSSAARATAASLMVRYAVGDLELRHHAHVVDHRYPPIEPHETGMLDVGDGHSLYWEQCGNPDGKPAVVLHGGPGSGCRPGMRRQFDPARYRVVLFDQRNAGRSTPWAGEPEVDLSANTTPHLMRDIERLRQHLGIDRWLVWGGSWGVTLGLAYAEAHPERVSELALAAITSPDRWLTHWITRDMGRVFPREWERFRDGVPAAEREGDLAAAYSRLLHSPDPAVRAKAAQDWCDWEDTHVSLAPDAEPSLSVADPASQLAIARVVTHYWAHGCFLDDGQLLRDAHRLADIPGIMVHGRYDVSGPLDVAWQLSKAWSDGELVVVGDAGHSGGGMTPVMIEYLNRVADRRAGAEKTTCPESGPGS
;
A
#
# COMPACT_ATOMS: atom_id res chain seq x y z
N MET A 1 -33.39 53.51 38.67
CA MET A 1 -32.16 52.78 38.97
C MET A 1 -32.38 51.32 38.57
N THR A 2 -32.06 50.99 37.36
CA THR A 2 -32.19 49.64 36.77
C THR A 2 -30.82 49.21 36.30
N ALA A 3 -30.29 48.12 36.90
CA ALA A 3 -29.02 47.58 36.60
C ALA A 3 -29.06 46.71 35.32
N ALA A 4 -28.08 46.92 34.43
CA ALA A 4 -27.87 46.11 33.24
C ALA A 4 -27.15 44.79 33.56
N PRO A 5 -27.44 43.67 32.83
CA PRO A 5 -26.73 42.43 33.04
C PRO A 5 -25.39 42.41 32.28
N GLN A 6 -24.37 41.88 32.94
CA GLN A 6 -23.04 41.62 32.37
C GLN A 6 -23.10 40.46 31.40
N GLU A 7 -22.64 40.67 30.18
CA GLU A 7 -22.34 39.60 29.21
C GLU A 7 -21.08 38.81 29.62
N LYS A 8 -21.26 37.52 29.79
CA LYS A 8 -20.17 36.56 29.93
C LYS A 8 -19.58 36.25 28.56
N GLY A 9 -18.32 36.67 28.35
CA GLY A 9 -17.58 36.39 27.14
C GLY A 9 -17.41 34.88 26.89
N SER A 10 -17.94 34.44 25.76
CA SER A 10 -17.72 33.13 25.19
C SER A 10 -16.33 33.09 24.55
N SER A 11 -15.41 32.32 25.16
CA SER A 11 -14.13 31.96 24.55
C SER A 11 -14.40 30.99 23.39
N ALA A 12 -14.55 31.54 22.19
CA ALA A 12 -14.55 30.73 20.97
C ALA A 12 -13.13 30.23 20.69
N ALA A 13 -12.89 28.95 20.93
CA ALA A 13 -11.68 28.27 20.49
C ALA A 13 -11.56 28.42 18.98
N ARG A 14 -10.52 29.13 18.52
CA ARG A 14 -10.11 29.17 17.12
C ARG A 14 -9.57 27.80 16.75
N ALA A 15 -10.38 26.98 16.08
CA ALA A 15 -9.91 25.87 15.30
C ALA A 15 -9.07 26.46 14.15
N THR A 16 -7.75 26.32 14.24
CA THR A 16 -6.85 26.54 13.11
C THR A 16 -7.19 25.53 12.05
N ALA A 17 -7.75 25.98 10.93
CA ALA A 17 -7.95 25.17 9.74
C ALA A 17 -6.57 24.69 9.28
N ALA A 18 -6.27 23.41 9.51
CA ALA A 18 -5.12 22.75 8.89
C ALA A 18 -5.28 22.91 7.37
N SER A 19 -4.31 23.53 6.72
CA SER A 19 -4.32 23.72 5.27
C SER A 19 -4.10 22.37 4.61
N LEU A 20 -5.16 21.79 4.06
CA LEU A 20 -5.10 20.55 3.29
C LEU A 20 -4.20 20.77 2.08
N MET A 21 -3.02 20.14 2.05
CA MET A 21 -2.09 20.22 0.92
C MET A 21 -2.45 19.13 -0.09
N VAL A 22 -3.27 19.49 -1.08
CA VAL A 22 -3.53 18.66 -2.26
C VAL A 22 -2.81 19.27 -3.45
N ARG A 23 -1.88 18.53 -4.03
CA ARG A 23 -1.19 18.92 -5.26
C ARG A 23 -1.66 18.06 -6.42
N TYR A 24 -1.94 18.70 -7.54
CA TYR A 24 -2.16 18.02 -8.81
C TYR A 24 -0.88 18.16 -9.63
N ALA A 25 -0.12 17.07 -9.77
CA ALA A 25 0.95 17.01 -10.74
C ALA A 25 0.31 16.83 -12.13
N VAL A 26 0.08 17.94 -12.82
CA VAL A 26 -0.30 17.93 -14.23
C VAL A 26 1.01 17.86 -15.00
N GLY A 27 1.29 16.73 -15.63
CA GLY A 27 2.35 16.67 -16.64
C GLY A 27 2.03 17.71 -17.71
N ASP A 28 3.01 18.53 -18.10
CA ASP A 28 2.87 19.45 -19.21
C ASP A 28 2.36 18.68 -20.43
N LEU A 29 1.12 18.98 -20.83
CA LEU A 29 0.46 18.37 -21.97
C LEU A 29 1.03 18.97 -23.27
N GLU A 30 2.34 18.90 -23.43
CA GLU A 30 2.93 18.91 -24.75
C GLU A 30 2.92 17.48 -25.27
N LEU A 31 2.16 17.26 -26.33
CA LEU A 31 2.14 16.05 -27.16
C LEU A 31 3.58 15.69 -27.57
N ARG A 32 4.34 15.07 -26.68
CA ARG A 32 5.62 14.46 -27.02
C ARG A 32 5.36 13.03 -27.47
N HIS A 33 5.05 12.88 -28.75
CA HIS A 33 5.29 11.63 -29.44
C HIS A 33 6.78 11.28 -29.30
N HIS A 34 7.08 10.14 -28.66
CA HIS A 34 8.43 9.56 -28.49
C HIS A 34 9.40 10.33 -27.58
N ALA A 35 9.01 10.65 -26.37
CA ALA A 35 9.98 10.87 -25.31
C ALA A 35 10.47 9.49 -24.80
N HIS A 36 11.79 9.24 -24.88
CA HIS A 36 12.42 8.17 -24.11
C HIS A 36 11.96 8.30 -22.67
N VAL A 37 11.36 7.25 -22.11
CA VAL A 37 10.99 7.21 -20.70
C VAL A 37 12.29 7.33 -19.92
N VAL A 38 12.53 8.49 -19.32
CA VAL A 38 13.68 8.68 -18.42
C VAL A 38 13.41 7.83 -17.19
N ASP A 39 14.21 6.79 -16.99
CA ASP A 39 14.14 5.99 -15.76
C ASP A 39 14.70 6.83 -14.59
N HIS A 40 13.82 7.43 -13.83
CA HIS A 40 14.16 8.26 -12.66
C HIS A 40 14.70 7.45 -11.49
N ARG A 41 14.63 6.12 -11.54
CA ARG A 41 15.09 5.23 -10.47
C ARG A 41 16.60 5.23 -10.37
N TYR A 42 17.10 5.02 -9.17
CA TYR A 42 18.54 4.82 -8.93
C TYR A 42 19.08 3.60 -9.66
N PRO A 43 20.38 3.52 -9.90
CA PRO A 43 21.00 2.34 -10.51
C PRO A 43 20.62 1.05 -9.77
N PRO A 44 20.62 -0.10 -10.44
CA PRO A 44 20.43 -1.39 -9.78
C PRO A 44 21.48 -1.60 -8.68
N ILE A 45 21.02 -2.11 -7.53
CA ILE A 45 21.89 -2.47 -6.41
C ILE A 45 21.51 -3.89 -5.93
N GLU A 46 22.51 -4.61 -5.44
CA GLU A 46 22.30 -5.91 -4.81
C GLU A 46 22.21 -5.75 -3.29
N PRO A 47 21.51 -6.65 -2.59
CA PRO A 47 21.50 -6.64 -1.15
C PRO A 47 22.88 -7.00 -0.61
N HIS A 48 23.30 -6.32 0.44
CA HIS A 48 24.53 -6.64 1.17
C HIS A 48 24.29 -7.70 2.25
N GLU A 49 23.04 -7.93 2.63
CA GLU A 49 22.63 -8.94 3.60
C GLU A 49 21.25 -9.51 3.25
N THR A 50 21.10 -10.81 3.42
CA THR A 50 19.83 -11.54 3.23
C THR A 50 19.66 -12.61 4.28
N GLY A 51 18.44 -13.00 4.59
CA GLY A 51 18.19 -14.07 5.54
C GLY A 51 16.77 -14.58 5.51
N MET A 52 16.55 -15.60 6.35
CA MET A 52 15.23 -16.13 6.68
C MET A 52 14.96 -15.88 8.16
N LEU A 53 13.83 -15.29 8.50
CA LEU A 53 13.41 -15.01 9.87
C LEU A 53 12.24 -15.91 10.25
N ASP A 54 12.43 -16.77 11.24
CA ASP A 54 11.33 -17.53 11.84
C ASP A 54 10.38 -16.58 12.58
N VAL A 55 9.12 -16.55 12.14
CA VAL A 55 8.07 -15.72 12.72
C VAL A 55 6.99 -16.53 13.45
N GLY A 56 7.26 -17.81 13.70
CA GLY A 56 6.34 -18.75 14.34
C GLY A 56 5.27 -19.26 13.39
N ASP A 57 4.39 -20.11 13.91
CA ASP A 57 3.31 -20.75 13.16
C ASP A 57 3.80 -21.56 11.93
N GLY A 58 5.06 -21.99 11.94
CA GLY A 58 5.70 -22.69 10.82
C GLY A 58 6.09 -21.78 9.64
N HIS A 59 6.12 -20.46 9.83
CA HIS A 59 6.48 -19.51 8.79
C HIS A 59 7.87 -18.91 8.97
N SER A 60 8.60 -18.79 7.86
CA SER A 60 9.89 -18.07 7.79
C SER A 60 9.82 -17.03 6.69
N LEU A 61 10.13 -15.78 7.03
CA LEU A 61 10.11 -14.65 6.09
C LEU A 61 11.49 -14.48 5.47
N TYR A 62 11.53 -14.40 4.16
CA TYR A 62 12.71 -13.90 3.46
C TYR A 62 12.82 -12.40 3.65
N TRP A 63 14.02 -11.93 3.98
CA TRP A 63 14.35 -10.51 4.06
C TRP A 63 15.70 -10.21 3.43
N GLU A 64 15.86 -8.96 3.02
CA GLU A 64 17.11 -8.44 2.47
C GLU A 64 17.34 -7.00 2.89
N GLN A 65 18.60 -6.61 3.02
CA GLN A 65 19.02 -5.23 3.24
C GLN A 65 19.91 -4.75 2.10
N CYS A 66 19.66 -3.52 1.63
CA CYS A 66 20.46 -2.89 0.59
C CYS A 66 20.69 -1.40 0.88
N GLY A 67 21.62 -0.79 0.15
CA GLY A 67 22.05 0.60 0.34
C GLY A 67 23.05 0.76 1.47
N ASN A 68 23.00 1.92 2.15
CA ASN A 68 23.93 2.28 3.22
C ASN A 68 23.54 1.64 4.56
N PRO A 69 24.34 0.75 5.18
CA PRO A 69 24.00 0.16 6.48
C PRO A 69 23.79 1.17 7.61
N ASP A 70 24.45 2.35 7.54
CA ASP A 70 24.34 3.43 8.50
C ASP A 70 23.32 4.51 8.06
N GLY A 71 22.65 4.29 6.94
CA GLY A 71 21.65 5.18 6.37
C GLY A 71 20.33 5.19 7.14
N LYS A 72 19.42 6.05 6.68
CA LYS A 72 18.05 6.12 7.23
C LYS A 72 17.32 4.80 7.01
N PRO A 73 16.82 4.15 8.07
CA PRO A 73 16.07 2.92 7.90
C PRO A 73 14.76 3.13 7.15
N ALA A 74 14.48 2.25 6.18
CA ALA A 74 13.22 2.19 5.47
C ALA A 74 12.79 0.74 5.28
N VAL A 75 11.50 0.44 5.43
CA VAL A 75 10.91 -0.86 5.12
C VAL A 75 9.99 -0.76 3.93
N VAL A 76 10.03 -1.75 3.05
CA VAL A 76 9.18 -1.85 1.86
C VAL A 76 8.11 -2.92 2.08
N LEU A 77 6.85 -2.50 2.02
CA LEU A 77 5.68 -3.38 2.08
C LEU A 77 5.12 -3.57 0.67
N HIS A 78 5.32 -4.77 0.13
CA HIS A 78 4.86 -5.09 -1.22
C HIS A 78 3.33 -5.20 -1.31
N GLY A 79 2.82 -5.09 -2.53
CA GLY A 79 1.40 -5.17 -2.85
C GLY A 79 0.86 -6.60 -3.01
N GLY A 80 -0.25 -6.72 -3.70
CA GLY A 80 -1.03 -7.92 -3.90
C GLY A 80 -2.35 -7.85 -3.11
N PRO A 81 -2.47 -8.50 -1.92
CA PRO A 81 -1.43 -9.19 -1.12
C PRO A 81 -0.82 -10.41 -1.83
N GLY A 82 0.42 -10.73 -1.48
CA GLY A 82 1.07 -11.95 -1.98
C GLY A 82 2.07 -11.77 -3.14
N SER A 83 2.30 -10.54 -3.64
CA SER A 83 3.20 -10.31 -4.80
C SER A 83 4.67 -10.61 -4.53
N GLY A 84 5.13 -10.51 -3.29
CA GLY A 84 6.56 -10.52 -2.96
C GLY A 84 7.30 -9.24 -3.39
N CYS A 85 8.51 -9.06 -2.90
CA CYS A 85 9.37 -7.94 -3.26
C CYS A 85 10.15 -8.21 -4.55
N ARG A 86 10.34 -7.15 -5.34
CA ARG A 86 11.09 -7.20 -6.61
C ARG A 86 12.31 -6.29 -6.55
N PRO A 87 13.42 -6.62 -7.25
CA PRO A 87 14.64 -5.80 -7.27
C PRO A 87 14.41 -4.34 -7.66
N GLY A 88 13.42 -4.07 -8.51
CA GLY A 88 13.06 -2.71 -8.92
C GLY A 88 12.61 -1.80 -7.76
N MET A 89 12.12 -2.36 -6.66
CA MET A 89 11.70 -1.60 -5.48
C MET A 89 12.88 -0.98 -4.74
N ARG A 90 14.06 -1.63 -4.75
CA ARG A 90 15.32 -1.11 -4.17
C ARG A 90 15.72 0.22 -4.81
N ARG A 91 15.42 0.40 -6.09
CA ARG A 91 15.85 1.52 -6.93
C ARG A 91 15.08 2.82 -6.73
N GLN A 92 14.10 2.84 -5.83
CA GLN A 92 13.38 4.07 -5.48
C GLN A 92 14.11 4.90 -4.41
N PHE A 93 15.05 4.29 -3.70
CA PHE A 93 15.79 4.88 -2.60
C PHE A 93 17.22 5.24 -3.00
N ASP A 94 17.71 6.40 -2.55
CA ASP A 94 19.11 6.76 -2.69
C ASP A 94 19.99 5.77 -1.88
N PRO A 95 20.80 4.94 -2.55
CA PRO A 95 21.57 3.90 -1.87
C PRO A 95 22.67 4.45 -0.95
N ALA A 96 23.06 5.73 -1.09
CA ALA A 96 24.04 6.37 -0.21
C ALA A 96 23.39 6.84 1.10
N ARG A 97 22.07 7.06 1.12
CA ARG A 97 21.37 7.72 2.23
C ARG A 97 20.45 6.80 3.02
N TYR A 98 19.99 5.70 2.40
CA TYR A 98 19.03 4.78 2.99
C TYR A 98 19.62 3.40 3.30
N ARG A 99 19.20 2.84 4.44
CA ARG A 99 19.26 1.42 4.78
C ARG A 99 17.88 0.83 4.46
N VAL A 100 17.74 0.21 3.30
CA VAL A 100 16.44 -0.28 2.82
C VAL A 100 16.27 -1.75 3.17
N VAL A 101 15.19 -2.07 3.86
CA VAL A 101 14.77 -3.43 4.19
C VAL A 101 13.60 -3.81 3.28
N LEU A 102 13.77 -4.88 2.52
CA LEU A 102 12.70 -5.54 1.78
C LEU A 102 12.45 -6.90 2.41
N PHE A 103 11.21 -7.34 2.47
CA PHE A 103 10.88 -8.69 2.89
C PHE A 103 9.65 -9.20 2.15
N ASP A 104 9.60 -10.50 1.94
CA ASP A 104 8.42 -11.14 1.38
C ASP A 104 7.48 -11.50 2.54
N GLN A 105 6.23 -11.02 2.50
CA GLN A 105 5.21 -11.30 3.52
C GLN A 105 4.91 -12.80 3.57
N ARG A 106 4.18 -13.27 4.61
CA ARG A 106 3.81 -14.69 4.74
C ARG A 106 3.24 -15.24 3.43
N ASN A 107 3.64 -16.43 3.07
CA ASN A 107 3.20 -17.18 1.89
C ASN A 107 3.49 -16.51 0.53
N ALA A 108 4.27 -15.43 0.49
CA ALA A 108 4.61 -14.69 -0.71
C ALA A 108 6.09 -14.85 -1.09
N GLY A 109 6.38 -14.74 -2.37
CA GLY A 109 7.74 -14.67 -2.90
C GLY A 109 8.64 -15.82 -2.45
N ARG A 110 9.70 -15.48 -1.69
CA ARG A 110 10.72 -16.42 -1.17
C ARG A 110 10.43 -16.85 0.27
N SER A 111 9.39 -16.31 0.92
CA SER A 111 8.95 -16.73 2.25
C SER A 111 8.30 -18.10 2.22
N THR A 112 8.47 -18.86 3.31
CA THR A 112 7.95 -20.23 3.39
C THR A 112 6.99 -20.40 4.58
N PRO A 113 5.97 -21.30 4.41
CA PRO A 113 5.59 -22.03 3.19
C PRO A 113 5.02 -21.10 2.12
N TRP A 114 5.15 -21.46 0.84
CA TRP A 114 4.70 -20.63 -0.29
C TRP A 114 3.28 -20.97 -0.74
N ALA A 115 2.43 -19.97 -1.00
CA ALA A 115 1.03 -20.16 -1.37
C ALA A 115 0.80 -20.83 -2.74
N GLY A 116 1.83 -20.94 -3.58
CA GLY A 116 1.77 -21.69 -4.83
C GLY A 116 1.70 -23.20 -4.65
N GLU A 117 2.01 -23.69 -3.45
CA GLU A 117 1.85 -25.09 -3.06
C GLU A 117 0.40 -25.30 -2.56
N PRO A 118 -0.42 -26.12 -3.24
CA PRO A 118 -1.86 -26.23 -2.96
C PRO A 118 -2.21 -26.66 -1.54
N GLU A 119 -1.33 -27.41 -0.88
CA GLU A 119 -1.53 -27.97 0.46
C GLU A 119 -1.26 -26.96 1.57
N VAL A 120 -0.67 -25.81 1.24
CA VAL A 120 -0.31 -24.77 2.24
C VAL A 120 -1.58 -24.16 2.82
N ASP A 121 -1.65 -24.16 4.15
CA ASP A 121 -2.69 -23.48 4.92
C ASP A 121 -2.37 -21.98 5.04
N LEU A 122 -3.37 -21.13 4.76
CA LEU A 122 -3.26 -19.68 4.86
C LEU A 122 -3.84 -19.11 6.15
N SER A 123 -4.36 -19.93 7.06
CA SER A 123 -5.07 -19.48 8.26
C SER A 123 -4.23 -18.58 9.18
N ALA A 124 -2.90 -18.78 9.20
CA ALA A 124 -1.95 -17.94 9.92
C ALA A 124 -1.41 -16.75 9.09
N ASN A 125 -2.00 -16.47 7.91
CA ASN A 125 -1.67 -15.29 7.12
C ASN A 125 -2.82 -14.27 7.21
N THR A 126 -2.76 -13.41 8.20
CA THR A 126 -3.77 -12.35 8.47
C THR A 126 -3.07 -11.03 8.74
N THR A 127 -3.77 -9.90 8.63
CA THR A 127 -3.19 -8.58 8.90
C THR A 127 -2.56 -8.48 10.30
N PRO A 128 -3.19 -8.98 11.38
CA PRO A 128 -2.51 -9.01 12.69
C PRO A 128 -1.23 -9.86 12.74
N HIS A 129 -1.14 -10.95 11.97
CA HIS A 129 0.11 -11.72 11.87
C HIS A 129 1.19 -10.90 11.16
N LEU A 130 0.86 -10.27 10.02
CA LEU A 130 1.82 -9.46 9.27
C LEU A 130 2.32 -8.25 10.08
N MET A 131 1.47 -7.60 10.86
CA MET A 131 1.92 -6.51 11.76
C MET A 131 2.92 -6.99 12.81
N ARG A 132 2.68 -8.17 13.42
CA ARG A 132 3.64 -8.80 14.35
C ARG A 132 4.95 -9.19 13.65
N ASP A 133 4.86 -9.65 12.42
CA ASP A 133 6.02 -10.02 11.62
C ASP A 133 6.90 -8.81 11.30
N ILE A 134 6.29 -7.67 10.96
CA ILE A 134 6.97 -6.38 10.75
C ILE A 134 7.73 -5.98 12.03
N GLU A 135 7.11 -6.10 13.21
CA GLU A 135 7.78 -5.80 14.48
C GLU A 135 8.91 -6.79 14.80
N ARG A 136 8.73 -8.08 14.53
CA ARG A 136 9.80 -9.07 14.68
C ARG A 136 10.99 -8.78 13.78
N LEU A 137 10.75 -8.43 12.52
CA LEU A 137 11.79 -8.07 11.57
C LEU A 137 12.52 -6.80 12.01
N ARG A 138 11.79 -5.77 12.43
CA ARG A 138 12.38 -4.53 12.95
C ARG A 138 13.31 -4.79 14.13
N GLN A 139 12.84 -5.59 15.10
CA GLN A 139 13.62 -5.96 16.30
C GLN A 139 14.84 -6.82 15.94
N HIS A 140 14.67 -7.80 15.03
CA HIS A 140 15.75 -8.66 14.54
C HIS A 140 16.90 -7.85 13.93
N LEU A 141 16.57 -6.78 13.18
CA LEU A 141 17.52 -5.91 12.52
C LEU A 141 18.03 -4.76 13.40
N GLY A 142 17.60 -4.68 14.68
CA GLY A 142 18.01 -3.64 15.62
C GLY A 142 17.58 -2.24 15.21
N ILE A 143 16.47 -2.10 14.50
CA ILE A 143 15.93 -0.81 14.02
C ILE A 143 14.93 -0.30 15.05
N ASP A 144 15.07 0.94 15.52
CA ASP A 144 14.11 1.55 16.46
C ASP A 144 12.88 2.12 15.73
N ARG A 145 13.12 2.91 14.68
CA ARG A 145 12.08 3.51 13.83
C ARG A 145 12.51 3.46 12.37
N TRP A 146 11.58 3.37 11.48
CA TRP A 146 11.81 3.38 10.04
C TRP A 146 10.79 4.16 9.24
N LEU A 147 11.15 4.61 8.06
CA LEU A 147 10.22 5.03 7.05
C LEU A 147 9.50 3.79 6.52
N VAL A 148 8.17 3.84 6.41
CA VAL A 148 7.36 2.76 5.82
C VAL A 148 6.96 3.17 4.40
N TRP A 149 7.44 2.41 3.43
CA TRP A 149 7.02 2.53 2.04
C TRP A 149 5.99 1.43 1.73
N GLY A 150 4.85 1.81 1.17
CA GLY A 150 3.78 0.87 0.80
C GLY A 150 3.17 1.18 -0.56
N GLY A 151 2.93 0.14 -1.37
CA GLY A 151 2.20 0.25 -2.63
C GLY A 151 0.98 -0.68 -2.66
N SER A 152 -0.20 -0.18 -3.10
CA SER A 152 -1.41 -0.99 -3.19
C SER A 152 -1.77 -1.66 -1.85
N TRP A 153 -1.87 -2.99 -1.77
CA TRP A 153 -2.02 -3.70 -0.49
C TRP A 153 -1.02 -3.25 0.58
N GLY A 154 0.22 -2.93 0.18
CA GLY A 154 1.23 -2.39 1.10
C GLY A 154 0.82 -1.07 1.76
N VAL A 155 -0.11 -0.30 1.17
CA VAL A 155 -0.72 0.87 1.79
C VAL A 155 -1.62 0.46 2.96
N THR A 156 -2.54 -0.49 2.72
CA THR A 156 -3.43 -1.03 3.74
C THR A 156 -2.64 -1.57 4.94
N LEU A 157 -1.62 -2.39 4.67
CA LEU A 157 -0.75 -2.94 5.72
C LEU A 157 0.08 -1.86 6.42
N GLY A 158 0.61 -0.89 5.66
CA GLY A 158 1.41 0.21 6.20
C GLY A 158 0.60 1.15 7.09
N LEU A 159 -0.63 1.46 6.73
CA LEU A 159 -1.55 2.25 7.56
C LEU A 159 -1.92 1.48 8.84
N ALA A 160 -2.35 0.22 8.72
CA ALA A 160 -2.69 -0.61 9.89
C ALA A 160 -1.50 -0.72 10.87
N TYR A 161 -0.28 -0.90 10.34
CA TYR A 161 0.93 -0.94 11.15
C TYR A 161 1.25 0.41 11.81
N ALA A 162 1.17 1.51 11.07
CA ALA A 162 1.46 2.85 11.58
C ALA A 162 0.44 3.31 12.64
N GLU A 163 -0.84 2.95 12.48
CA GLU A 163 -1.89 3.22 13.46
C GLU A 163 -1.72 2.41 14.75
N ALA A 164 -1.19 1.18 14.64
CA ALA A 164 -0.91 0.32 15.79
C ALA A 164 0.40 0.69 16.50
N HIS A 165 1.41 1.14 15.76
CA HIS A 165 2.77 1.41 16.23
C HIS A 165 3.30 2.78 15.75
N PRO A 166 2.60 3.90 16.03
CA PRO A 166 3.00 5.21 15.51
C PRO A 166 4.40 5.63 15.95
N GLU A 167 4.86 5.18 17.12
CA GLU A 167 6.20 5.43 17.64
C GLU A 167 7.31 4.71 16.85
N ARG A 168 6.97 3.73 16.01
CA ARG A 168 7.92 2.96 15.18
C ARG A 168 8.02 3.47 13.74
N VAL A 169 7.18 4.42 13.37
CA VAL A 169 7.14 4.96 12.01
C VAL A 169 7.66 6.40 12.01
N SER A 170 8.70 6.66 11.23
CA SER A 170 9.26 8.00 11.09
C SER A 170 8.55 8.81 10.01
N GLU A 171 8.22 8.19 8.89
CA GLU A 171 7.44 8.75 7.79
C GLU A 171 6.66 7.62 7.08
N LEU A 172 5.59 8.01 6.38
CA LEU A 172 4.84 7.15 5.47
C LEU A 172 5.02 7.62 4.02
N ALA A 173 5.39 6.71 3.13
CA ALA A 173 5.49 6.95 1.68
C ALA A 173 4.58 5.94 0.96
N LEU A 174 3.38 6.37 0.58
CA LEU A 174 2.31 5.51 0.12
C LEU A 174 1.95 5.78 -1.34
N ALA A 175 1.81 4.72 -2.16
CA ALA A 175 1.46 4.81 -3.57
C ALA A 175 0.30 3.89 -3.93
N ALA A 176 -0.60 4.32 -4.84
CA ALA A 176 -1.79 3.58 -5.22
C ALA A 176 -2.65 3.26 -3.99
N ILE A 177 -3.24 4.30 -3.41
CA ILE A 177 -3.97 4.23 -2.14
C ILE A 177 -5.19 3.33 -2.29
N THR A 178 -5.31 2.37 -1.40
CA THR A 178 -6.42 1.41 -1.32
C THR A 178 -6.92 1.27 0.09
N SER A 179 -8.10 0.72 0.25
CA SER A 179 -8.79 0.50 1.52
C SER A 179 -9.17 -0.98 1.66
N PRO A 180 -9.19 -1.55 2.88
CA PRO A 180 -9.67 -2.91 3.11
C PRO A 180 -11.20 -3.02 3.14
N ASP A 181 -11.91 -1.91 2.90
CA ASP A 181 -13.35 -1.81 3.12
C ASP A 181 -14.15 -2.70 2.17
N ARG A 182 -15.26 -3.22 2.68
CA ARG A 182 -16.14 -4.12 1.91
C ARG A 182 -16.69 -3.48 0.65
N TRP A 183 -16.93 -2.16 0.66
CA TRP A 183 -17.42 -1.47 -0.51
C TRP A 183 -16.39 -1.50 -1.65
N LEU A 184 -15.06 -1.43 -1.36
CA LEU A 184 -14.02 -1.51 -2.38
C LEU A 184 -13.92 -2.92 -2.96
N THR A 185 -14.02 -3.96 -2.12
CA THR A 185 -14.12 -5.35 -2.61
C THR A 185 -15.36 -5.51 -3.50
N HIS A 186 -16.50 -4.93 -3.12
CA HIS A 186 -17.71 -4.94 -3.94
C HIS A 186 -17.51 -4.16 -5.25
N TRP A 187 -16.91 -2.97 -5.17
CA TRP A 187 -16.57 -2.17 -6.34
C TRP A 187 -15.74 -2.98 -7.35
N ILE A 188 -14.64 -3.59 -6.91
CA ILE A 188 -13.75 -4.35 -7.79
C ILE A 188 -14.44 -5.62 -8.33
N THR A 189 -15.14 -6.37 -7.50
CA THR A 189 -15.71 -7.66 -7.92
C THR A 189 -17.08 -7.52 -8.62
N ARG A 190 -17.75 -6.36 -8.51
CA ARG A 190 -19.10 -6.15 -9.04
C ARG A 190 -19.24 -4.91 -9.90
N ASP A 191 -19.05 -3.72 -9.30
CA ASP A 191 -19.45 -2.47 -9.94
C ASP A 191 -18.57 -2.13 -11.14
N MET A 192 -17.29 -2.54 -11.13
CA MET A 192 -16.39 -2.39 -12.27
C MET A 192 -16.85 -3.15 -13.53
N GLY A 193 -17.81 -4.05 -13.42
CA GLY A 193 -18.48 -4.62 -14.58
C GLY A 193 -19.19 -3.58 -15.47
N ARG A 194 -19.45 -2.39 -14.94
CA ARG A 194 -19.96 -1.25 -15.74
C ARG A 194 -18.85 -0.58 -16.56
N VAL A 195 -17.61 -0.72 -16.16
CA VAL A 195 -16.44 -0.17 -16.85
C VAL A 195 -15.86 -1.19 -17.83
N PHE A 196 -15.81 -2.47 -17.44
CA PHE A 196 -15.24 -3.58 -18.20
C PHE A 196 -16.25 -4.74 -18.33
N PRO A 197 -17.38 -4.55 -19.06
CA PRO A 197 -18.49 -5.50 -19.01
C PRO A 197 -18.13 -6.90 -19.55
N ARG A 198 -17.35 -6.98 -20.61
CA ARG A 198 -16.95 -8.24 -21.24
C ARG A 198 -15.99 -9.04 -20.36
N GLU A 199 -15.00 -8.38 -19.78
CA GLU A 199 -13.99 -8.99 -18.91
C GLU A 199 -14.63 -9.42 -17.58
N TRP A 200 -15.52 -8.59 -17.06
CA TRP A 200 -16.27 -8.88 -15.85
C TRP A 200 -17.22 -10.07 -16.03
N GLU A 201 -17.92 -10.19 -17.16
CA GLU A 201 -18.77 -11.36 -17.44
C GLU A 201 -17.96 -12.64 -17.42
N ARG A 202 -16.76 -12.64 -18.01
CA ARG A 202 -15.84 -13.81 -17.95
C ARG A 202 -15.45 -14.16 -16.53
N PHE A 203 -15.08 -13.15 -15.75
CA PHE A 203 -14.71 -13.29 -14.34
C PHE A 203 -15.90 -13.85 -13.54
N ARG A 204 -17.09 -13.23 -13.62
CA ARG A 204 -18.29 -13.72 -12.95
C ARG A 204 -18.64 -15.14 -13.36
N ASP A 205 -18.57 -15.46 -14.64
CA ASP A 205 -18.96 -16.76 -15.17
C ASP A 205 -17.94 -17.86 -14.88
N GLY A 206 -16.76 -17.52 -14.39
CA GLY A 206 -15.76 -18.43 -13.86
C GLY A 206 -16.20 -19.18 -12.59
N VAL A 207 -17.18 -18.64 -11.85
CA VAL A 207 -17.74 -19.32 -10.68
C VAL A 207 -19.02 -20.08 -11.00
N PRO A 208 -19.42 -21.10 -10.20
CA PRO A 208 -20.68 -21.82 -10.38
C PRO A 208 -21.88 -20.88 -10.43
N ALA A 209 -22.87 -21.19 -11.29
CA ALA A 209 -24.02 -20.32 -11.54
C ALA A 209 -24.78 -19.92 -10.26
N ALA A 210 -24.87 -20.82 -9.27
CA ALA A 210 -25.53 -20.57 -8.00
C ALA A 210 -24.79 -19.56 -7.11
N GLU A 211 -23.52 -19.27 -7.40
CA GLU A 211 -22.66 -18.37 -6.59
C GLU A 211 -22.43 -17.01 -7.27
N ARG A 212 -22.82 -16.85 -8.54
CA ARG A 212 -22.56 -15.64 -9.35
C ARG A 212 -23.13 -14.38 -8.77
N GLU A 213 -24.23 -14.45 -8.02
CA GLU A 213 -24.86 -13.30 -7.37
C GLU A 213 -24.40 -13.10 -5.91
N GLY A 214 -23.55 -14.01 -5.41
CA GLY A 214 -22.99 -13.96 -4.07
C GLY A 214 -21.66 -13.20 -3.98
N ASP A 215 -20.87 -13.51 -2.96
CA ASP A 215 -19.52 -13.00 -2.77
C ASP A 215 -18.54 -13.72 -3.73
N LEU A 216 -18.11 -13.02 -4.78
CA LEU A 216 -17.20 -13.58 -5.78
C LEU A 216 -15.81 -13.86 -5.23
N ALA A 217 -15.30 -13.04 -4.29
CA ALA A 217 -14.00 -13.29 -3.67
C ALA A 217 -14.03 -14.61 -2.86
N ALA A 218 -15.08 -14.83 -2.08
CA ALA A 218 -15.27 -16.08 -1.34
C ALA A 218 -15.50 -17.28 -2.29
N ALA A 219 -16.22 -17.10 -3.41
CA ALA A 219 -16.43 -18.15 -4.38
C ALA A 219 -15.12 -18.58 -5.06
N TYR A 220 -14.31 -17.61 -5.51
CA TYR A 220 -12.99 -17.87 -6.06
C TYR A 220 -12.05 -18.51 -5.04
N SER A 221 -12.07 -18.05 -3.78
CA SER A 221 -11.28 -18.65 -2.71
C SER A 221 -11.57 -20.16 -2.57
N ARG A 222 -12.84 -20.56 -2.63
CA ARG A 222 -13.21 -21.99 -2.60
C ARG A 222 -12.68 -22.77 -3.81
N LEU A 223 -12.78 -22.19 -5.02
CA LEU A 223 -12.28 -22.83 -6.24
C LEU A 223 -10.75 -23.00 -6.20
N LEU A 224 -10.03 -22.01 -5.69
CA LEU A 224 -8.58 -22.02 -5.54
C LEU A 224 -8.07 -23.03 -4.50
N HIS A 225 -8.96 -23.54 -3.63
CA HIS A 225 -8.69 -24.62 -2.67
C HIS A 225 -9.32 -25.96 -3.11
N SER A 226 -9.84 -26.06 -4.34
CA SER A 226 -10.40 -27.30 -4.87
C SER A 226 -9.34 -28.44 -4.87
N PRO A 227 -9.71 -29.70 -4.58
CA PRO A 227 -8.80 -30.83 -4.76
C PRO A 227 -8.43 -31.06 -6.23
N ASP A 228 -9.29 -30.63 -7.18
CA ASP A 228 -9.03 -30.75 -8.61
C ASP A 228 -8.05 -29.66 -9.10
N PRO A 229 -6.86 -30.04 -9.62
CA PRO A 229 -5.88 -29.09 -10.11
C PRO A 229 -6.36 -28.28 -11.33
N ALA A 230 -7.24 -28.83 -12.16
CA ALA A 230 -7.79 -28.11 -13.31
C ALA A 230 -8.73 -26.98 -12.87
N VAL A 231 -9.53 -27.20 -11.82
CA VAL A 231 -10.38 -26.18 -11.22
C VAL A 231 -9.53 -25.05 -10.62
N ARG A 232 -8.49 -25.40 -9.86
CA ARG A 232 -7.58 -24.39 -9.28
C ARG A 232 -6.90 -23.54 -10.34
N ALA A 233 -6.35 -24.19 -11.38
CA ALA A 233 -5.64 -23.49 -12.45
C ALA A 233 -6.55 -22.54 -13.21
N LYS A 234 -7.79 -22.98 -13.53
CA LYS A 234 -8.77 -22.12 -14.19
C LYS A 234 -9.16 -20.93 -13.33
N ALA A 235 -9.43 -21.15 -12.05
CA ALA A 235 -9.80 -20.08 -11.12
C ALA A 235 -8.66 -19.08 -10.95
N ALA A 236 -7.40 -19.54 -10.87
CA ALA A 236 -6.24 -18.68 -10.77
C ALA A 236 -6.05 -17.81 -12.03
N GLN A 237 -6.20 -18.41 -13.22
CA GLN A 237 -6.12 -17.65 -14.47
C GLN A 237 -7.24 -16.62 -14.57
N ASP A 238 -8.50 -16.98 -14.29
CA ASP A 238 -9.64 -16.05 -14.37
C ASP A 238 -9.46 -14.86 -13.40
N TRP A 239 -8.94 -15.13 -12.20
CA TRP A 239 -8.65 -14.09 -11.22
C TRP A 239 -7.55 -13.16 -11.72
N CYS A 240 -6.43 -13.70 -12.22
CA CYS A 240 -5.31 -12.91 -12.72
C CYS A 240 -5.67 -12.10 -13.98
N ASP A 241 -6.48 -12.65 -14.88
CA ASP A 241 -7.00 -11.91 -16.04
C ASP A 241 -7.85 -10.72 -15.62
N TRP A 242 -8.67 -10.91 -14.59
CA TRP A 242 -9.49 -9.83 -14.05
C TRP A 242 -8.65 -8.75 -13.35
N GLU A 243 -7.69 -9.13 -12.51
CA GLU A 243 -6.77 -8.19 -11.85
C GLU A 243 -6.01 -7.34 -12.89
N ASP A 244 -5.40 -7.96 -13.90
CA ASP A 244 -4.69 -7.23 -14.94
C ASP A 244 -5.59 -6.28 -15.74
N THR A 245 -6.88 -6.60 -15.89
CA THR A 245 -7.86 -5.74 -16.59
C THR A 245 -7.96 -4.36 -15.95
N HIS A 246 -7.89 -4.27 -14.62
CA HIS A 246 -8.12 -3.01 -13.93
C HIS A 246 -6.87 -2.36 -13.32
N VAL A 247 -5.78 -3.12 -13.11
CA VAL A 247 -4.52 -2.54 -12.60
C VAL A 247 -3.61 -2.03 -13.71
N SER A 248 -3.76 -2.54 -14.95
CA SER A 248 -2.88 -2.25 -16.10
C SER A 248 -3.49 -1.21 -17.05
N LEU A 249 -4.07 -0.12 -16.52
CA LEU A 249 -4.72 0.91 -17.35
C LEU A 249 -3.81 2.06 -17.77
N ALA A 250 -2.59 2.17 -17.23
CA ALA A 250 -1.65 3.17 -17.73
C ALA A 250 -1.25 2.83 -19.17
N PRO A 251 -1.02 3.84 -20.06
CA PRO A 251 -0.73 3.61 -21.48
C PRO A 251 0.43 2.64 -21.76
N ASP A 252 1.42 2.59 -20.85
CA ASP A 252 2.62 1.74 -20.95
C ASP A 252 2.58 0.55 -19.98
N ALA A 253 1.43 0.26 -19.39
CA ALA A 253 1.29 -0.86 -18.46
C ALA A 253 1.13 -2.17 -19.23
N GLU A 254 1.93 -3.16 -18.86
CA GLU A 254 1.86 -4.50 -19.42
C GLU A 254 1.20 -5.45 -18.41
N PRO A 255 0.35 -6.39 -18.87
CA PRO A 255 -0.17 -7.45 -18.02
C PRO A 255 0.98 -8.22 -17.36
N SER A 256 0.86 -8.51 -16.08
CA SER A 256 1.91 -9.21 -15.35
C SER A 256 1.42 -10.47 -14.63
N LEU A 257 0.19 -10.50 -14.20
CA LEU A 257 -0.40 -11.61 -13.45
C LEU A 257 -0.92 -12.69 -14.39
N SER A 258 -1.66 -12.31 -15.42
CA SER A 258 -2.24 -13.24 -16.39
C SER A 258 -1.21 -13.98 -17.24
N VAL A 259 0.01 -13.42 -17.38
CA VAL A 259 1.14 -14.03 -18.11
C VAL A 259 2.16 -14.71 -17.19
N ALA A 260 1.96 -14.70 -15.88
CA ALA A 260 2.82 -15.39 -14.93
C ALA A 260 2.66 -16.92 -15.06
N ASP A 261 3.64 -17.67 -14.55
CA ASP A 261 3.51 -19.13 -14.50
C ASP A 261 2.34 -19.57 -13.60
N PRO A 262 1.76 -20.77 -13.86
CA PRO A 262 0.55 -21.21 -13.15
C PRO A 262 0.67 -21.31 -11.63
N ALA A 263 1.86 -21.60 -11.09
CA ALA A 263 2.05 -21.68 -9.64
C ALA A 263 2.09 -20.27 -9.02
N SER A 264 2.69 -19.30 -9.69
CA SER A 264 2.67 -17.89 -9.30
C SER A 264 1.26 -17.30 -9.38
N GLN A 265 0.49 -17.63 -10.42
CA GLN A 265 -0.94 -17.26 -10.52
C GLN A 265 -1.74 -17.83 -9.36
N LEU A 266 -1.54 -19.12 -9.05
CA LEU A 266 -2.22 -19.77 -7.92
C LEU A 266 -1.83 -19.09 -6.59
N ALA A 267 -0.55 -18.79 -6.39
CA ALA A 267 -0.07 -18.15 -5.16
C ALA A 267 -0.74 -16.81 -4.91
N ILE A 268 -0.70 -15.91 -5.91
CA ILE A 268 -1.29 -14.56 -5.76
C ILE A 268 -2.80 -14.63 -5.60
N ALA A 269 -3.49 -15.41 -6.43
CA ALA A 269 -4.95 -15.52 -6.38
C ALA A 269 -5.44 -16.09 -5.04
N ARG A 270 -4.76 -17.10 -4.48
CA ARG A 270 -5.08 -17.67 -3.15
C ARG A 270 -4.93 -16.64 -2.05
N VAL A 271 -3.83 -15.90 -2.03
CA VAL A 271 -3.58 -14.91 -0.98
C VAL A 271 -4.56 -13.74 -1.10
N VAL A 272 -4.77 -13.18 -2.29
CA VAL A 272 -5.71 -12.06 -2.50
C VAL A 272 -7.14 -12.45 -2.08
N THR A 273 -7.65 -13.59 -2.57
CA THR A 273 -9.01 -14.04 -2.25
C THR A 273 -9.17 -14.40 -0.77
N HIS A 274 -8.13 -14.93 -0.13
CA HIS A 274 -8.13 -15.17 1.31
C HIS A 274 -8.33 -13.85 2.09
N TYR A 275 -7.62 -12.80 1.73
CA TYR A 275 -7.78 -11.50 2.39
C TYR A 275 -9.14 -10.87 2.10
N TRP A 276 -9.57 -10.84 0.85
CA TRP A 276 -10.82 -10.17 0.46
C TRP A 276 -12.06 -10.88 0.99
N ALA A 277 -12.08 -12.21 0.99
CA ALA A 277 -13.17 -12.98 1.59
C ALA A 277 -13.32 -12.76 3.10
N HIS A 278 -12.26 -12.26 3.76
CA HIS A 278 -12.27 -12.02 5.21
C HIS A 278 -12.13 -10.53 5.59
N GLY A 279 -12.47 -9.61 4.66
CA GLY A 279 -12.39 -8.16 4.91
C GLY A 279 -10.99 -7.71 5.30
N CYS A 280 -9.95 -8.33 4.73
CA CYS A 280 -8.55 -8.09 5.05
C CYS A 280 -8.21 -8.25 6.55
N PHE A 281 -9.04 -8.95 7.31
CA PHE A 281 -8.90 -9.13 8.78
C PHE A 281 -8.81 -7.80 9.54
N LEU A 282 -9.53 -6.79 9.06
CA LEU A 282 -9.71 -5.46 9.67
C LEU A 282 -11.21 -5.15 9.76
N ASP A 283 -11.58 -4.30 10.69
CA ASP A 283 -12.95 -3.80 10.75
C ASP A 283 -13.24 -2.87 9.57
N ASP A 284 -14.46 -2.89 9.07
CA ASP A 284 -14.89 -2.00 7.99
C ASP A 284 -14.75 -0.52 8.41
N GLY A 285 -14.11 0.30 7.58
CA GLY A 285 -13.79 1.70 7.89
C GLY A 285 -12.72 1.92 8.95
N GLN A 286 -12.00 0.88 9.40
CA GLN A 286 -11.04 0.99 10.51
C GLN A 286 -9.94 2.00 10.21
N LEU A 287 -9.27 1.90 9.06
CA LEU A 287 -8.12 2.75 8.74
C LEU A 287 -8.47 4.23 8.64
N LEU A 288 -9.65 4.55 8.11
CA LEU A 288 -10.10 5.94 8.05
C LEU A 288 -10.52 6.48 9.43
N ARG A 289 -11.18 5.64 10.23
CA ARG A 289 -11.60 5.98 11.60
C ARG A 289 -10.39 6.25 12.50
N ASP A 290 -9.36 5.42 12.37
CA ASP A 290 -8.18 5.45 13.23
C ASP A 290 -7.03 6.32 12.67
N ALA A 291 -7.22 6.95 11.50
CA ALA A 291 -6.23 7.82 10.85
C ALA A 291 -5.75 9.00 11.71
N HIS A 292 -6.51 9.40 12.74
CA HIS A 292 -6.08 10.41 13.71
C HIS A 292 -4.79 10.01 14.46
N ARG A 293 -4.46 8.71 14.54
CA ARG A 293 -3.21 8.21 15.13
C ARG A 293 -1.98 8.51 14.27
N LEU A 294 -2.17 8.89 13.02
CA LEU A 294 -1.12 9.27 12.09
C LEU A 294 -0.76 10.76 12.18
N ALA A 295 -1.41 11.55 13.06
CA ALA A 295 -1.33 13.01 13.09
C ALA A 295 0.09 13.58 13.19
N ASP A 296 1.00 12.87 13.89
CA ASP A 296 2.40 13.29 14.07
C ASP A 296 3.38 12.56 13.13
N ILE A 297 2.87 11.77 12.19
CA ILE A 297 3.70 11.06 11.20
C ILE A 297 3.62 11.81 9.88
N PRO A 298 4.69 12.47 9.42
CA PRO A 298 4.70 13.10 8.11
C PRO A 298 4.68 12.05 7.02
N GLY A 299 3.98 12.34 5.91
CA GLY A 299 3.92 11.38 4.82
C GLY A 299 3.43 11.94 3.50
N ILE A 300 3.47 11.07 2.49
CA ILE A 300 2.94 11.33 1.16
C ILE A 300 2.03 10.20 0.70
N MET A 301 0.96 10.56 0.04
CA MET A 301 0.07 9.69 -0.74
C MET A 301 0.23 10.06 -2.21
N VAL A 302 0.79 9.17 -3.02
CA VAL A 302 0.90 9.34 -4.47
C VAL A 302 -0.15 8.47 -5.14
N HIS A 303 -1.07 9.08 -5.88
CA HIS A 303 -2.23 8.37 -6.41
C HIS A 303 -2.49 8.72 -7.88
N GLY A 304 -2.73 7.72 -8.73
CA GLY A 304 -3.04 7.94 -10.13
C GLY A 304 -4.48 8.43 -10.34
N ARG A 305 -4.66 9.42 -11.22
CA ARG A 305 -6.00 9.93 -11.55
C ARG A 305 -6.92 8.87 -12.16
N TYR A 306 -6.35 7.95 -12.90
CA TYR A 306 -7.07 6.88 -13.61
C TYR A 306 -7.03 5.55 -12.86
N ASP A 307 -6.70 5.57 -11.57
CA ASP A 307 -6.75 4.37 -10.74
C ASP A 307 -8.22 4.01 -10.47
N VAL A 308 -8.69 2.99 -11.20
CA VAL A 308 -10.03 2.44 -10.99
C VAL A 308 -10.04 1.32 -9.95
N SER A 309 -8.89 0.74 -9.64
CA SER A 309 -8.75 -0.32 -8.62
C SER A 309 -8.88 0.24 -7.21
N GLY A 310 -8.28 1.41 -6.98
CA GLY A 310 -8.46 2.22 -5.78
C GLY A 310 -8.97 3.59 -6.18
N PRO A 311 -10.30 3.81 -6.26
CA PRO A 311 -10.83 5.10 -6.68
C PRO A 311 -10.28 6.26 -5.86
N LEU A 312 -10.08 7.41 -6.51
CA LEU A 312 -9.44 8.60 -5.91
C LEU A 312 -10.10 9.08 -4.60
N ASP A 313 -11.39 8.80 -4.39
CA ASP A 313 -12.08 9.18 -3.16
C ASP A 313 -11.51 8.51 -1.92
N VAL A 314 -10.94 7.31 -2.00
CA VAL A 314 -10.20 6.65 -0.90
C VAL A 314 -9.04 7.53 -0.43
N ALA A 315 -8.16 7.90 -1.37
CA ALA A 315 -7.02 8.78 -1.08
C ALA A 315 -7.47 10.16 -0.59
N TRP A 316 -8.56 10.67 -1.15
CA TRP A 316 -9.15 11.94 -0.76
C TRP A 316 -9.69 11.93 0.67
N GLN A 317 -10.42 10.88 1.07
CA GLN A 317 -10.92 10.76 2.45
C GLN A 317 -9.77 10.65 3.45
N LEU A 318 -8.77 9.82 3.14
CA LEU A 318 -7.58 9.66 3.97
C LEU A 318 -6.82 10.99 4.12
N SER A 319 -6.67 11.77 3.05
CA SER A 319 -5.96 13.07 3.10
C SER A 319 -6.67 14.10 3.99
N LYS A 320 -7.97 13.97 4.19
CA LYS A 320 -8.72 14.83 5.13
C LYS A 320 -8.57 14.39 6.58
N ALA A 321 -8.34 13.10 6.81
CA ALA A 321 -8.24 12.52 8.14
C ALA A 321 -6.80 12.54 8.69
N TRP A 322 -5.79 12.55 7.81
CA TRP A 322 -4.37 12.53 8.15
C TRP A 322 -3.72 13.89 7.90
N SER A 323 -3.58 14.70 8.96
CA SER A 323 -3.19 16.12 8.89
C SER A 323 -1.78 16.36 8.34
N ASP A 324 -0.81 15.49 8.62
CA ASP A 324 0.59 15.59 8.17
C ASP A 324 0.84 14.80 6.85
N GLY A 325 -0.22 14.29 6.22
CA GLY A 325 -0.18 13.58 4.94
C GLY A 325 -0.39 14.49 3.74
N GLU A 326 0.58 14.54 2.81
CA GLU A 326 0.46 15.24 1.52
C GLU A 326 -0.18 14.31 0.49
N LEU A 327 -1.26 14.74 -0.21
CA LEU A 327 -1.82 13.99 -1.34
C LEU A 327 -1.35 14.59 -2.67
N VAL A 328 -0.70 13.77 -3.49
CA VAL A 328 -0.32 14.11 -4.87
C VAL A 328 -1.08 13.24 -5.85
N VAL A 329 -1.93 13.87 -6.67
CA VAL A 329 -2.69 13.20 -7.73
C VAL A 329 -1.92 13.31 -9.04
N VAL A 330 -1.49 12.18 -9.59
CA VAL A 330 -0.72 12.09 -10.83
C VAL A 330 -1.67 11.94 -12.01
N GLY A 331 -1.65 12.92 -12.93
CA GLY A 331 -2.65 13.09 -13.97
C GLY A 331 -2.62 12.05 -15.11
N ASP A 332 -1.48 11.36 -15.30
CA ASP A 332 -1.22 10.39 -16.36
C ASP A 332 -1.03 8.95 -15.86
N ALA A 333 -1.34 8.68 -14.60
CA ALA A 333 -1.19 7.38 -13.96
C ALA A 333 -2.52 6.69 -13.65
N GLY A 334 -2.53 5.36 -13.74
CA GLY A 334 -3.55 4.46 -13.20
C GLY A 334 -3.15 3.93 -11.82
N HIS A 335 -3.41 2.63 -11.56
CA HIS A 335 -2.94 1.96 -10.34
C HIS A 335 -1.40 1.97 -10.21
N SER A 336 -0.71 2.10 -11.33
CA SER A 336 0.73 2.29 -11.42
C SER A 336 1.09 3.12 -12.67
N GLY A 337 2.37 3.37 -12.88
CA GLY A 337 2.85 4.05 -14.08
C GLY A 337 2.88 5.57 -14.00
N GLY A 338 3.00 6.22 -15.15
CA GLY A 338 3.07 7.68 -15.27
C GLY A 338 4.13 8.32 -14.38
N GLY A 339 3.83 9.51 -13.90
CA GLY A 339 4.71 10.29 -13.01
C GLY A 339 4.76 9.84 -11.55
N MET A 340 4.19 8.69 -11.15
CA MET A 340 4.14 8.27 -9.74
C MET A 340 5.54 8.00 -9.16
N THR A 341 6.39 7.27 -9.89
CA THR A 341 7.75 6.94 -9.42
C THR A 341 8.62 8.18 -9.20
N PRO A 342 8.73 9.15 -10.13
CA PRO A 342 9.45 10.40 -9.90
C PRO A 342 8.99 11.17 -8.66
N VAL A 343 7.68 11.32 -8.48
CA VAL A 343 7.10 12.01 -7.31
C VAL A 343 7.49 11.30 -6.00
N MET A 344 7.42 9.97 -5.98
CA MET A 344 7.82 9.18 -4.82
C MET A 344 9.31 9.35 -4.51
N ILE A 345 10.18 9.27 -5.52
CA ILE A 345 11.64 9.45 -5.34
C ILE A 345 11.96 10.86 -4.86
N GLU A 346 11.30 11.89 -5.38
CA GLU A 346 11.46 13.27 -4.90
C GLU A 346 11.14 13.39 -3.41
N TYR A 347 10.01 12.79 -2.97
CA TYR A 347 9.65 12.77 -1.56
C TYR A 347 10.71 12.03 -0.71
N LEU A 348 11.10 10.83 -1.12
CA LEU A 348 12.11 10.04 -0.42
C LEU A 348 13.42 10.82 -0.29
N ASN A 349 13.85 11.53 -1.34
CA ASN A 349 15.04 12.39 -1.30
C ASN A 349 14.87 13.56 -0.35
N ARG A 350 13.70 14.19 -0.31
CA ARG A 350 13.40 15.30 0.59
C ARG A 350 13.47 14.92 2.07
N VAL A 351 13.09 13.69 2.41
CA VAL A 351 13.04 13.24 3.82
C VAL A 351 14.24 12.40 4.25
N ALA A 352 15.15 12.06 3.34
CA ALA A 352 16.30 11.20 3.61
C ALA A 352 17.19 11.71 4.76
N ASP A 353 17.39 13.05 4.87
CA ASP A 353 18.26 13.66 5.89
C ASP A 353 17.53 13.96 7.21
N ARG A 354 16.22 13.70 7.27
CA ARG A 354 15.49 13.83 8.53
C ARG A 354 15.94 12.71 9.47
N ARG A 355 16.67 13.04 10.53
CA ARG A 355 17.04 12.06 11.57
C ARG A 355 15.78 11.68 12.36
N ALA A 356 15.63 10.40 12.68
CA ALA A 356 14.63 9.94 13.63
C ALA A 356 14.90 10.62 14.98
N GLY A 357 14.09 11.62 15.36
CA GLY A 357 14.24 12.33 16.64
C GLY A 357 14.65 13.80 16.59
N ALA A 358 14.71 14.46 15.42
CA ALA A 358 14.85 15.91 15.39
C ALA A 358 13.56 16.56 15.93
N GLU A 359 13.60 17.05 17.15
CA GLU A 359 12.55 17.85 17.79
C GLU A 359 12.07 18.97 16.86
N LYS A 360 10.76 19.23 16.86
CA LYS A 360 10.17 20.43 16.25
C LYS A 360 10.96 21.62 16.78
N THR A 361 11.74 22.28 15.91
CA THR A 361 12.41 23.52 16.26
C THR A 361 11.32 24.54 16.59
N THR A 362 11.07 24.75 17.86
CA THR A 362 10.21 25.84 18.32
C THR A 362 10.84 27.14 17.84
N CYS A 363 10.11 27.89 17.03
CA CYS A 363 10.48 29.27 16.67
C CYS A 363 10.79 30.03 17.95
N PRO A 364 11.93 30.73 18.09
CA PRO A 364 12.18 31.54 19.26
C PRO A 364 11.13 32.66 19.30
N GLU A 365 10.40 32.71 20.41
CA GLU A 365 9.53 33.84 20.72
C GLU A 365 10.39 35.12 20.70
N SER A 366 10.03 36.04 19.82
CA SER A 366 10.54 37.39 19.84
C SER A 366 10.09 38.04 21.16
N GLY A 367 11.03 38.12 22.10
CA GLY A 367 10.81 38.83 23.35
C GLY A 367 10.46 40.30 23.11
N PRO A 368 9.69 40.93 23.99
CA PRO A 368 9.33 42.33 23.87
C PRO A 368 10.56 43.21 24.14
N GLY A 369 10.94 43.98 23.11
CA GLY A 369 11.90 45.05 23.27
C GLY A 369 11.31 46.14 24.14
N SER A 370 12.03 46.48 25.19
CA SER A 370 11.87 47.64 26.06
C SER A 370 12.13 48.96 25.33
#